data_eaed1353e300d8af7eef941b32fee75d
#
_entry.id   eaed1353e300d8af7eef941b32fee75d
#
_cell.length_a   1.000
_cell.length_b   1.000
_cell.length_c   1.000
_cell.angle_alpha   90.00
_cell.angle_beta   90.00
_cell.angle_gamma   90.00
#
_symmetry.space_group_name_H-M   'P 1'
#
loop_
_entity.id
_entity.type
_entity.pdbx_description
1 polymer ?
#
loop_
_entity_poly.entity_id
_entity_poly.type
_entity_poly.pdbx_seq_one_letter_code
_entity_poly.pdbx_strand_id
1 'polypeptide(L)'
;MVKIALIGIVGILLALQIKAVKPEYAVYLCMGVSLLIFMGVTEQLQIIVDAVHAIETYLPLDQRYIKILLKIVGITYIAEFSSDLCKDAGYQTIAGQIQIFGKLSVLAVSTPVLLTLLDVIQNFLGA
;
A
#
# COMPACT_ATOMS: atom_id res chain seq x y z
N MET A 1 -8.48 2.11 14.65
CA MET A 1 -9.27 2.81 13.60
C MET A 1 -9.70 4.20 14.04
N VAL A 2 -10.37 4.32 15.19
CA VAL A 2 -10.87 5.61 15.66
C VAL A 2 -9.74 6.61 15.90
N LYS A 3 -8.60 6.17 16.46
CA LYS A 3 -7.45 7.04 16.71
C LYS A 3 -6.90 7.64 15.42
N ILE A 4 -6.77 6.82 14.37
CA ILE A 4 -6.25 7.25 13.08
C ILE A 4 -7.20 8.23 12.42
N ALA A 5 -8.50 7.95 12.49
CA ALA A 5 -9.52 8.85 11.96
C ALA A 5 -9.49 10.21 12.67
N LEU A 6 -9.36 10.22 14.01
CA LEU A 6 -9.26 11.46 14.77
C LEU A 6 -8.01 12.25 14.42
N ILE A 7 -6.87 11.58 14.30
CA ILE A 7 -5.60 12.24 13.89
C ILE A 7 -5.77 12.88 12.52
N GLY A 8 -6.38 12.16 11.58
CA GLY A 8 -6.63 12.67 10.22
C GLY A 8 -7.55 13.89 10.22
N ILE A 9 -8.65 13.83 10.94
CA ILE A 9 -9.63 14.93 11.02
C ILE A 9 -9.00 16.17 11.66
N VAL A 10 -8.34 16.00 12.80
CA VAL A 10 -7.66 17.10 13.50
C VAL A 10 -6.56 17.70 12.60
N GLY A 11 -5.79 16.85 11.92
CA GLY A 11 -4.76 17.30 11.00
C GLY A 11 -5.31 18.13 9.86
N ILE A 12 -6.43 17.71 9.26
CA ILE A 12 -7.10 18.46 8.17
C ILE A 12 -7.63 19.80 8.68
N LEU A 13 -8.24 19.83 9.85
CA LEU A 13 -8.75 21.07 10.43
C LEU A 13 -7.62 22.07 10.68
N LEU A 14 -6.50 21.60 11.23
CA LEU A 14 -5.32 22.44 11.43
C LEU A 14 -4.73 22.92 10.10
N ALA A 15 -4.68 22.05 9.10
CA ALA A 15 -4.18 22.41 7.78
C ALA A 15 -5.03 23.49 7.12
N LEU A 16 -6.37 23.40 7.24
CA LEU A 16 -7.27 24.41 6.70
C LEU A 16 -7.07 25.77 7.36
N GLN A 17 -6.83 25.81 8.68
CA GLN A 17 -6.54 27.04 9.38
C GLN A 17 -5.22 27.66 8.94
N ILE A 18 -4.18 26.84 8.79
CA ILE A 18 -2.85 27.30 8.35
C ILE A 18 -2.88 27.73 6.90
N LYS A 19 -3.66 27.07 6.05
CA LYS A 19 -3.81 27.41 4.64
C LYS A 19 -4.34 28.84 4.44
N ALA A 20 -5.16 29.34 5.35
CA ALA A 20 -5.67 30.69 5.30
C ALA A 20 -4.58 31.74 5.52
N VAL A 21 -3.51 31.40 6.25
CA VAL A 21 -2.40 32.30 6.57
C VAL A 21 -1.20 32.06 5.65
N LYS A 22 -0.74 30.81 5.52
CA LYS A 22 0.40 30.41 4.68
C LYS A 22 0.11 29.05 4.02
N PRO A 23 -0.29 29.04 2.73
CA PRO A 23 -0.62 27.77 2.05
C PRO A 23 0.51 26.76 1.99
N GLU A 24 1.77 27.21 1.98
CA GLU A 24 2.94 26.34 1.91
C GLU A 24 3.06 25.43 3.14
N TYR A 25 2.78 25.98 4.32
CA TYR A 25 2.85 25.21 5.57
C TYR A 25 1.72 24.20 5.69
N ALA A 26 0.58 24.46 5.06
CA ALA A 26 -0.53 23.51 5.05
C ALA A 26 -0.14 22.19 4.36
N VAL A 27 0.61 22.28 3.26
CA VAL A 27 1.10 21.09 2.54
C VAL A 27 2.06 20.30 3.41
N TYR A 28 3.00 20.97 4.08
CA TYR A 28 3.95 20.28 4.98
C TYR A 28 3.25 19.62 6.15
N LEU A 29 2.24 20.27 6.71
CA LEU A 29 1.45 19.70 7.81
C LEU A 29 0.69 18.45 7.35
N CYS A 30 0.07 18.50 6.17
CA CYS A 30 -0.62 17.34 5.60
C CYS A 30 0.34 16.18 5.35
N MET A 31 1.54 16.44 4.86
CA MET A 31 2.58 15.41 4.69
C MET A 31 2.96 14.78 6.02
N GLY A 32 3.16 15.61 7.06
CA GLY A 32 3.49 15.12 8.39
C GLY A 32 2.40 14.24 8.97
N VAL A 33 1.15 14.67 8.86
CA VAL A 33 -0.01 13.88 9.32
C VAL A 33 -0.12 12.57 8.54
N SER A 34 0.08 12.61 7.23
CA SER A 34 0.06 11.42 6.39
C SER A 34 1.13 10.42 6.80
N LEU A 35 2.34 10.89 7.14
CA LEU A 35 3.41 10.03 7.63
C LEU A 35 3.06 9.39 8.97
N LEU A 36 2.43 10.13 9.88
CA LEU A 36 1.98 9.59 11.16
C LEU A 36 0.95 8.49 10.96
N ILE A 37 -0.02 8.71 10.08
CA ILE A 37 -1.04 7.72 9.75
C ILE A 37 -0.38 6.50 9.09
N PHE A 38 0.58 6.72 8.19
CA PHE A 38 1.33 5.64 7.55
C PHE A 38 2.04 4.76 8.57
N MET A 39 2.68 5.36 9.55
CA MET A 39 3.34 4.61 10.63
C MET A 39 2.34 3.80 11.46
N GLY A 40 1.15 4.36 11.71
CA GLY A 40 0.09 3.64 12.40
C GLY A 40 -0.45 2.47 11.61
N VAL A 41 -0.53 2.60 10.28
CA VAL A 41 -0.99 1.53 9.40
C VAL A 41 0.01 0.37 9.33
N THR A 42 1.31 0.62 9.52
CA THR A 42 2.30 -0.47 9.56
C THR A 42 2.02 -1.46 10.69
N GLU A 43 1.49 -1.01 11.81
CA GLU A 43 1.08 -1.90 12.90
C GLU A 43 -0.09 -2.80 12.47
N GLN A 44 -1.05 -2.26 11.73
CA GLN A 44 -2.17 -3.05 11.19
C GLN A 44 -1.69 -4.07 10.16
N LEU A 45 -0.67 -3.73 9.36
CA LEU A 45 -0.07 -4.67 8.42
C LEU A 45 0.55 -5.85 9.15
N GLN A 46 1.14 -5.64 10.33
CA GLN A 46 1.69 -6.73 11.14
C GLN A 46 0.60 -7.73 11.55
N ILE A 47 -0.59 -7.25 11.89
CA ILE A 47 -1.72 -8.11 12.21
C ILE A 47 -2.10 -8.98 11.01
N ILE A 48 -2.11 -8.42 9.80
CA ILE A 48 -2.40 -9.15 8.57
C ILE A 48 -1.31 -10.20 8.31
N VAL A 49 -0.04 -9.85 8.49
CA VAL A 49 1.07 -10.79 8.33
C VAL A 49 0.94 -11.96 9.31
N ASP A 50 0.62 -11.68 10.56
CA ASP A 50 0.42 -12.72 11.57
C ASP A 50 -0.77 -13.63 11.22
N ALA A 51 -1.86 -13.05 10.71
CA ALA A 51 -3.02 -13.83 10.26
C ALA A 51 -2.66 -14.74 9.08
N VAL A 52 -1.85 -14.25 8.13
CA VAL A 52 -1.39 -15.04 6.98
C VAL A 52 -0.51 -16.20 7.45
N HIS A 53 0.39 -15.96 8.40
CA HIS A 53 1.23 -17.03 8.97
C HIS A 53 0.38 -18.06 9.73
N ALA A 54 -0.68 -17.66 10.41
CA ALA A 54 -1.61 -18.57 11.04
C ALA A 54 -2.32 -19.47 10.02
N ILE A 55 -2.72 -18.90 8.88
CA ILE A 55 -3.32 -19.65 7.78
C ILE A 55 -2.34 -20.68 7.21
N GLU A 56 -1.06 -20.30 7.08
CA GLU A 56 0.00 -21.23 6.65
C GLU A 56 0.08 -22.48 7.52
N THR A 57 -0.14 -22.32 8.82
CA THR A 57 -0.07 -23.45 9.78
C THR A 57 -1.16 -24.48 9.52
N TYR A 58 -2.34 -24.03 9.06
CA TYR A 58 -3.49 -24.88 8.80
C TYR A 58 -3.53 -25.45 7.38
N LEU A 59 -2.99 -24.71 6.41
CA LEU A 59 -3.00 -25.10 5.00
C LEU A 59 -1.57 -25.32 4.51
N PRO A 60 -1.30 -26.45 3.81
CA PRO A 60 0.04 -26.72 3.26
C PRO A 60 0.29 -25.87 2.01
N LEU A 61 0.32 -24.56 2.18
CA LEU A 61 0.65 -23.62 1.10
C LEU A 61 2.16 -23.45 1.00
N ASP A 62 2.65 -23.30 -0.23
CA ASP A 62 4.05 -23.01 -0.47
C ASP A 62 4.35 -21.60 0.07
N GLN A 63 5.40 -21.49 0.88
CA GLN A 63 5.80 -20.21 1.46
C GLN A 63 6.15 -19.15 0.41
N ARG A 64 6.54 -19.58 -0.79
CA ARG A 64 6.85 -18.64 -1.88
C ARG A 64 5.65 -17.81 -2.29
N TYR A 65 4.45 -18.39 -2.35
CA TYR A 65 3.23 -17.68 -2.73
C TYR A 65 2.85 -16.62 -1.69
N ILE A 66 3.05 -16.94 -0.43
CA ILE A 66 2.74 -16.02 0.66
C ILE A 66 3.71 -14.84 0.65
N LYS A 67 5.01 -15.09 0.41
CA LYS A 67 5.99 -14.02 0.26
C LYS A 67 5.63 -13.10 -0.90
N ILE A 68 5.22 -13.65 -2.03
CA ILE A 68 4.80 -12.88 -3.21
C ILE A 68 3.58 -12.03 -2.88
N LEU A 69 2.59 -12.61 -2.20
CA LEU A 69 1.38 -11.89 -1.79
C LEU A 69 1.72 -10.71 -0.89
N LEU A 70 2.58 -10.91 0.11
CA LEU A 70 3.02 -9.86 1.01
C LEU A 70 3.80 -8.77 0.27
N LYS A 71 4.64 -9.13 -0.70
CA LYS A 71 5.35 -8.16 -1.55
C LYS A 71 4.37 -7.32 -2.36
N ILE A 72 3.35 -7.94 -2.95
CA ILE A 72 2.33 -7.23 -3.73
C ILE A 72 1.61 -6.21 -2.85
N VAL A 73 1.18 -6.61 -1.66
CA VAL A 73 0.51 -5.72 -0.72
C VAL A 73 1.43 -4.56 -0.33
N GLY A 74 2.69 -4.84 -0.01
CA GLY A 74 3.66 -3.82 0.35
C GLY A 74 3.94 -2.83 -0.78
N ILE A 75 4.15 -3.32 -2.00
CA ILE A 75 4.40 -2.48 -3.17
C ILE A 75 3.20 -1.59 -3.45
N THR A 76 2.00 -2.15 -3.44
CA THR A 76 0.76 -1.41 -3.68
C THR A 76 0.59 -0.30 -2.65
N TYR A 77 0.80 -0.62 -1.39
CA TYR A 77 0.65 0.34 -0.29
C TYR A 77 1.64 1.49 -0.41
N ILE A 78 2.92 1.18 -0.63
CA ILE A 78 3.97 2.19 -0.78
C ILE A 78 3.71 3.05 -2.02
N ALA A 79 3.33 2.44 -3.14
CA ALA A 79 3.06 3.15 -4.38
C ALA A 79 1.88 4.12 -4.22
N GLU A 80 0.79 3.69 -3.61
CA GLU A 80 -0.37 4.55 -3.37
C GLU A 80 -0.05 5.69 -2.42
N PHE A 81 0.65 5.41 -1.32
CA PHE A 81 1.04 6.42 -0.37
C PHE A 81 1.94 7.47 -1.01
N SER A 82 2.97 7.04 -1.73
CA SER A 82 3.90 7.94 -2.42
C SER A 82 3.19 8.77 -3.48
N SER A 83 2.30 8.16 -4.26
CA SER A 83 1.51 8.84 -5.27
C SER A 83 0.61 9.90 -4.64
N ASP A 84 -0.07 9.57 -3.56
CA ASP A 84 -0.96 10.50 -2.87
C ASP A 84 -0.20 11.69 -2.29
N LEU A 85 0.99 11.47 -1.72
CA LEU A 85 1.84 12.55 -1.24
C LEU A 85 2.24 13.49 -2.38
N CYS A 86 2.58 12.94 -3.55
CA CYS A 86 2.92 13.74 -4.72
C CYS A 86 1.72 14.54 -5.23
N LYS A 87 0.53 13.95 -5.22
CA LYS A 87 -0.70 14.67 -5.60
C LYS A 87 -0.97 15.83 -4.65
N ASP A 88 -0.83 15.60 -3.35
CA ASP A 88 -1.06 16.65 -2.34
C ASP A 88 -0.07 17.80 -2.47
N ALA A 89 1.16 17.49 -2.88
CA ALA A 89 2.18 18.50 -3.15
C ALA A 89 1.98 19.22 -4.49
N GLY A 90 1.03 18.78 -5.31
CA GLY A 90 0.73 19.41 -6.60
C GLY A 90 1.45 18.78 -7.80
N TYR A 91 2.15 17.68 -7.63
CA TYR A 91 2.93 17.03 -8.69
C TYR A 91 2.19 15.79 -9.22
N GLN A 92 1.17 16.04 -10.01
CA GLN A 92 0.30 14.96 -10.53
C GLN A 92 0.99 14.04 -11.52
N THR A 93 1.90 14.56 -12.33
CA THR A 93 2.65 13.75 -13.30
C THR A 93 3.53 12.73 -12.61
N ILE A 94 4.24 13.16 -11.58
CA ILE A 94 5.10 12.25 -10.79
C ILE A 94 4.24 11.22 -10.07
N ALA A 95 3.11 11.62 -9.51
CA ALA A 95 2.16 10.72 -8.86
C ALA A 95 1.69 9.62 -9.83
N GLY A 96 1.34 9.99 -11.05
CA GLY A 96 0.92 9.04 -12.09
C GLY A 96 2.02 8.08 -12.47
N GLN A 97 3.26 8.56 -12.57
CA GLN A 97 4.42 7.71 -12.88
C GLN A 97 4.70 6.70 -11.76
N ILE A 98 4.57 7.10 -10.51
CA ILE A 98 4.73 6.21 -9.37
C ILE A 98 3.67 5.11 -9.40
N GLN A 99 2.42 5.44 -9.73
CA GLN A 99 1.34 4.46 -9.85
C GLN A 99 1.62 3.45 -10.96
N ILE A 100 2.08 3.92 -12.12
CA ILE A 100 2.43 3.04 -13.24
C ILE A 100 3.57 2.11 -12.85
N PHE A 101 4.61 2.65 -12.23
CA PHE A 101 5.75 1.83 -11.77
C PHE A 101 5.30 0.78 -10.76
N GLY A 102 4.42 1.16 -9.83
CA GLY A 102 3.86 0.23 -8.85
C GLY A 102 3.08 -0.90 -9.50
N LYS A 103 2.24 -0.58 -10.48
CA LYS A 103 1.46 -1.59 -11.22
C LYS A 103 2.36 -2.54 -11.99
N LEU A 104 3.38 -2.02 -12.66
CA LEU A 104 4.34 -2.86 -13.38
C LEU A 104 5.15 -3.74 -12.42
N SER A 105 5.52 -3.22 -11.26
CA SER A 105 6.21 -3.99 -10.24
C SER A 105 5.34 -5.14 -9.70
N VAL A 106 4.06 -4.88 -9.49
CA VAL A 106 3.10 -5.91 -9.06
C VAL A 106 2.99 -7.00 -10.12
N LEU A 107 2.89 -6.62 -11.40
CA LEU A 107 2.84 -7.58 -12.49
C LEU A 107 4.12 -8.43 -12.55
N ALA A 108 5.28 -7.79 -12.40
CA ALA A 108 6.57 -8.50 -12.42
C ALA A 108 6.68 -9.49 -11.26
N VAL A 109 6.26 -9.09 -10.06
CA VAL A 109 6.29 -9.95 -8.87
C VAL A 109 5.27 -11.09 -8.97
N SER A 110 4.11 -10.84 -9.61
CA SER A 110 3.06 -11.85 -9.76
C SER A 110 3.30 -12.82 -10.91
N THR A 111 4.28 -12.57 -11.78
CA THR A 111 4.58 -13.43 -12.92
C THR A 111 4.80 -14.89 -12.54
N PRO A 112 5.59 -15.24 -11.50
CA PRO A 112 5.76 -16.65 -11.11
C PRO A 112 4.45 -17.32 -10.70
N VAL A 113 3.53 -16.57 -10.07
CA VAL A 113 2.21 -17.09 -9.68
C VAL A 113 1.38 -17.39 -10.92
N LEU A 114 1.38 -16.48 -11.91
CA LEU A 114 0.67 -16.67 -13.17
C LEU A 114 1.18 -17.88 -13.94
N LEU A 115 2.51 -18.07 -13.99
CA LEU A 115 3.12 -19.22 -14.66
C LEU A 115 2.72 -20.53 -13.97
N THR A 116 2.71 -20.55 -12.65
CA THR A 116 2.28 -21.72 -11.89
C THR A 116 0.81 -22.02 -12.13
N LEU A 117 -0.03 -20.99 -12.19
CA LEU A 117 -1.45 -21.14 -12.49
C LEU A 117 -1.67 -21.74 -13.87
N LEU A 118 -0.90 -21.27 -14.88
CA LEU A 118 -0.95 -21.81 -16.23
C LEU A 118 -0.53 -23.28 -16.27
N ASP A 119 0.52 -23.65 -15.53
CA ASP A 119 0.96 -25.05 -15.43
C ASP A 119 -0.12 -25.95 -14.83
N VAL A 120 -0.78 -25.46 -13.78
CA VAL A 120 -1.90 -26.20 -13.14
C VAL A 120 -3.04 -26.39 -14.14
N ILE A 121 -3.40 -25.35 -14.89
CA ILE A 121 -4.46 -25.42 -15.90
C ILE A 121 -4.07 -26.40 -17.00
N GLN A 122 -2.84 -26.36 -17.50
CA GLN A 122 -2.36 -27.27 -18.54
C GLN A 122 -2.38 -28.72 -18.06
N ASN A 123 -1.92 -28.98 -16.86
CA ASN A 123 -1.94 -30.32 -16.26
C ASN A 123 -3.36 -30.81 -16.10
N PHE A 124 -4.28 -29.95 -15.71
CA PHE A 124 -5.70 -30.29 -15.57
C PHE A 124 -6.36 -30.60 -16.91
N LEU A 125 -6.07 -29.79 -17.94
CA LEU A 125 -6.64 -29.97 -19.29
C LEU A 125 -5.94 -31.09 -20.05
N GLY A 126 -4.66 -31.32 -19.80
CA GLY A 126 -3.87 -32.37 -20.45
C GLY A 126 -4.05 -33.75 -19.90
N ALA A 127 -4.70 -33.85 -18.75
CA ALA A 127 -5.00 -35.13 -18.13
C ALA A 127 -6.34 -35.66 -18.60
#